data_6e6f9c62adb318a5254c00133e0e4340
#
_entry.id   6e6f9c62adb318a5254c00133e0e4340
#
_cell.length_a   1.000
_cell.length_b   1.000
_cell.length_c   1.000
_cell.angle_alpha   90.00
_cell.angle_beta   90.00
_cell.angle_gamma   90.00
#
_symmetry.space_group_name_H-M   'P 1'
#
loop_
_entity.id
_entity.type
_entity.pdbx_description
1 polymer ?
#
loop_
_entity_poly.entity_id
_entity_poly.type
_entity_poly.pdbx_seq_one_letter_code
_entity_poly.pdbx_strand_id
1 'polypeptide(L)'
;MANVKKNPTWQAMNAGMPPQQKRQRGVPGNSAFKKYTMLFFVLALLLFTSWEVFLYVNDNFLNSAAARNAKPAVVSSTTHLFENENNIVSRRSTQTPVRYKRPDFEAGIVFPQWSADGYGASWQQQLPTIKTQSGARWMEMTVFLSQAAPNSTEVRTNQSSPTVQSFADGVKAAHDQGYHVFVVPLMGVDSPAGQWAGTIQFSNYQDEAQWFDSYWKTFQPYVAAAAQNGADQVAIGTELVWLQQSAPADLWNTLIARVHSVFPGKLTYDMNWSSLDQAPPSWMSNAQLEVIGVSEYIPLVNDRIRVDPKDMPGLWKTIVQSALDKFSLKVKKPLIISEIGYRNSADALYHSWLPYSTVSPPDPEEQAAACDAALGNVIPDQHIAGIFFWGWDGVNGFKLSGQPALVVLNKWYTSPKS
;
A
#
# COMPACT_ATOMS: atom_id res chain seq x y z
N MET A 1 -14.89 23.54 18.19
CA MET A 1 -13.79 22.56 18.43
C MET A 1 -14.45 21.21 18.64
N ALA A 2 -14.58 20.42 17.59
CA ALA A 2 -15.20 19.10 17.63
C ALA A 2 -14.12 18.06 17.93
N ASN A 3 -14.32 17.29 19.00
CA ASN A 3 -13.47 16.15 19.36
C ASN A 3 -13.62 15.06 18.31
N VAL A 4 -12.64 14.91 17.45
CA VAL A 4 -12.52 13.76 16.55
C VAL A 4 -12.16 12.55 17.40
N LYS A 5 -13.12 11.66 17.65
CA LYS A 5 -12.87 10.36 18.28
C LYS A 5 -11.97 9.52 17.36
N LYS A 6 -10.74 9.25 17.80
CA LYS A 6 -9.82 8.34 17.11
C LYS A 6 -10.44 6.95 17.01
N ASN A 7 -10.54 6.42 15.80
CA ASN A 7 -11.09 5.09 15.55
C ASN A 7 -10.09 4.00 16.02
N PRO A 8 -10.46 3.13 16.98
CA PRO A 8 -9.54 2.14 17.56
C PRO A 8 -9.11 1.03 16.59
N THR A 9 -9.90 0.77 15.55
CA THR A 9 -9.72 -0.40 14.66
C THR A 9 -8.47 -0.33 13.80
N TRP A 10 -8.13 0.87 13.33
CA TRP A 10 -6.94 1.05 12.50
C TRP A 10 -5.63 0.95 13.28
N GLN A 11 -5.64 1.38 14.57
CA GLN A 11 -4.49 1.21 15.47
C GLN A 11 -4.21 -0.27 15.78
N ALA A 12 -5.25 -1.12 15.78
CA ALA A 12 -5.10 -2.55 16.00
C ALA A 12 -4.53 -3.28 14.79
N MET A 13 -4.81 -2.84 13.57
CA MET A 13 -4.27 -3.45 12.33
C MET A 13 -2.77 -3.28 12.18
N ASN A 14 -2.21 -2.22 12.74
CA ASN A 14 -0.79 -1.85 12.52
C ASN A 14 0.08 -1.86 13.77
N ALA A 15 -0.48 -2.07 14.96
CA ALA A 15 0.22 -1.91 16.23
C ALA A 15 0.15 -3.13 17.09
N GLY A 16 0.38 -4.27 16.80
CA GLY A 16 0.52 -5.53 17.57
C GLY A 16 0.46 -5.44 19.12
N MET A 17 -0.45 -4.62 19.72
CA MET A 17 -0.64 -4.49 21.17
C MET A 17 -2.13 -4.46 21.54
N PRO A 18 -2.57 -5.27 22.52
CA PRO A 18 -3.94 -5.25 23.02
C PRO A 18 -4.23 -4.05 23.94
N PRO A 19 -5.46 -3.50 23.95
CA PRO A 19 -5.84 -2.39 24.82
C PRO A 19 -5.94 -2.82 26.28
N GLN A 20 -5.36 -2.02 27.18
CA GLN A 20 -5.44 -2.23 28.64
C GLN A 20 -6.85 -1.88 29.16
N GLN A 21 -7.58 -2.87 29.65
CA GLN A 21 -8.77 -2.67 30.46
C GLN A 21 -8.40 -2.33 31.91
N LYS A 22 -8.82 -1.16 32.39
CA LYS A 22 -8.78 -0.83 33.82
C LYS A 22 -9.86 -1.63 34.56
N ARG A 23 -9.48 -2.60 35.38
CA ARG A 23 -10.34 -3.22 36.39
C ARG A 23 -9.93 -2.80 37.79
N GLN A 24 -10.98 -2.50 38.59
CA GLN A 24 -10.88 -2.16 40.00
C GLN A 24 -10.45 -3.36 40.86
N ARG A 25 -9.81 -3.05 42.00
CA ARG A 25 -9.12 -3.95 42.93
C ARG A 25 -10.08 -4.84 43.73
N GLY A 26 -9.76 -6.12 43.76
CA GLY A 26 -10.02 -7.01 44.89
C GLY A 26 -8.78 -7.86 45.12
N VAL A 27 -8.25 -7.92 46.34
CA VAL A 27 -7.00 -8.60 46.71
C VAL A 27 -7.31 -10.05 47.05
N PRO A 28 -6.68 -11.04 46.44
CA PRO A 28 -6.54 -12.40 46.99
C PRO A 28 -5.08 -12.87 47.06
N GLY A 29 -4.83 -13.83 47.95
CA GLY A 29 -3.58 -14.28 48.50
C GLY A 29 -2.46 -14.76 47.56
N ASN A 30 -1.28 -14.73 48.11
CA ASN A 30 0.06 -14.67 47.58
C ASN A 30 0.65 -15.93 46.88
N SER A 31 -0.05 -17.05 46.71
CA SER A 31 0.53 -18.28 46.09
C SER A 31 0.10 -18.54 44.64
N ALA A 32 -1.15 -18.21 44.30
CA ALA A 32 -1.65 -18.32 42.96
C ALA A 32 -1.03 -17.27 42.02
N PHE A 33 -0.82 -16.05 42.55
CA PHE A 33 -0.26 -14.94 41.78
C PHE A 33 1.15 -15.24 41.23
N LYS A 34 2.04 -15.89 42.00
CA LYS A 34 3.38 -16.28 41.54
C LYS A 34 3.34 -17.31 40.38
N LYS A 35 2.41 -18.27 40.40
CA LYS A 35 2.29 -19.27 39.34
C LYS A 35 1.77 -18.67 38.01
N TYR A 36 0.78 -17.78 38.09
CA TYR A 36 0.25 -17.11 36.90
C TYR A 36 1.21 -16.07 36.31
N THR A 37 1.98 -15.37 37.17
CA THR A 37 3.01 -14.43 36.74
C THR A 37 4.15 -15.16 36.02
N MET A 38 4.58 -16.33 36.53
CA MET A 38 5.62 -17.13 35.87
C MET A 38 5.12 -17.73 34.54
N LEU A 39 3.87 -18.18 34.48
CA LEU A 39 3.25 -18.68 33.24
C LEU A 39 3.10 -17.57 32.21
N PHE A 40 2.74 -16.36 32.64
CA PHE A 40 2.64 -15.18 31.77
C PHE A 40 4.00 -14.78 31.20
N PHE A 41 5.07 -14.78 32.01
CA PHE A 41 6.42 -14.51 31.54
C PHE A 41 6.95 -15.58 30.60
N VAL A 42 6.65 -16.85 30.83
CA VAL A 42 7.02 -17.95 29.93
C VAL A 42 6.25 -17.86 28.60
N LEU A 43 4.95 -17.57 28.63
CA LEU A 43 4.17 -17.32 27.41
C LEU A 43 4.62 -16.06 26.66
N ALA A 44 4.91 -14.98 27.36
CA ALA A 44 5.44 -13.76 26.76
C ALA A 44 6.83 -13.99 26.15
N LEU A 45 7.68 -14.79 26.81
CA LEU A 45 8.99 -15.16 26.28
C LEU A 45 8.87 -16.07 25.04
N LEU A 46 7.94 -17.03 25.05
CA LEU A 46 7.67 -17.88 23.88
C LEU A 46 7.07 -17.11 22.71
N LEU A 47 6.22 -16.14 22.97
CA LEU A 47 5.69 -15.25 21.93
C LEU A 47 6.77 -14.30 21.38
N PHE A 48 7.64 -13.80 22.25
CA PHE A 48 8.77 -12.95 21.84
C PHE A 48 9.81 -13.73 21.04
N THR A 49 10.16 -14.95 21.46
CA THR A 49 11.09 -15.82 20.71
C THR A 49 10.48 -16.31 19.38
N SER A 50 9.17 -16.58 19.33
CA SER A 50 8.52 -16.92 18.06
C SER A 50 8.43 -15.72 17.10
N TRP A 51 8.31 -14.50 17.62
CA TRP A 51 8.37 -13.28 16.84
C TRP A 51 9.77 -13.00 16.29
N GLU A 52 10.80 -13.14 17.13
CA GLU A 52 12.22 -13.04 16.72
C GLU A 52 12.61 -14.13 15.72
N VAL A 53 12.13 -15.36 15.92
CA VAL A 53 12.34 -16.47 14.96
C VAL A 53 11.59 -16.21 13.66
N PHE A 54 10.38 -15.66 13.71
CA PHE A 54 9.62 -15.27 12.51
C PHE A 54 10.36 -14.15 11.73
N LEU A 55 10.85 -13.12 12.42
CA LEU A 55 11.65 -12.06 11.78
C LEU A 55 12.96 -12.62 11.23
N TYR A 56 13.66 -13.47 11.99
CA TYR A 56 14.90 -14.10 11.57
C TYR A 56 14.73 -15.03 10.36
N VAL A 57 13.68 -15.84 10.33
CA VAL A 57 13.36 -16.73 9.21
C VAL A 57 12.94 -15.90 8.00
N ASN A 58 12.14 -14.86 8.18
CA ASN A 58 11.70 -13.97 7.11
C ASN A 58 12.89 -13.18 6.53
N ASP A 59 13.74 -12.60 7.37
CA ASP A 59 14.95 -11.89 6.94
C ASP A 59 15.95 -12.81 6.23
N ASN A 60 16.17 -14.03 6.74
CA ASN A 60 17.09 -14.98 6.10
C ASN A 60 16.50 -15.60 4.83
N PHE A 61 15.20 -15.80 4.74
CA PHE A 61 14.55 -16.32 3.52
C PHE A 61 14.57 -15.28 2.41
N LEU A 62 14.28 -14.02 2.71
CA LEU A 62 14.32 -12.91 1.75
C LEU A 62 15.75 -12.56 1.33
N ASN A 63 16.68 -12.50 2.27
CA ASN A 63 18.09 -12.22 1.98
C ASN A 63 18.79 -13.38 1.25
N SER A 64 18.37 -14.63 1.45
CA SER A 64 18.96 -15.79 0.75
C SER A 64 18.56 -15.85 -0.73
N ALA A 65 17.39 -15.34 -1.10
CA ALA A 65 16.95 -15.29 -2.50
C ALA A 65 17.61 -14.12 -3.27
N ALA A 66 17.76 -12.96 -2.63
CA ALA A 66 18.39 -11.79 -3.24
C ALA A 66 19.93 -11.86 -3.28
N ALA A 67 20.55 -12.39 -2.23
CA ALA A 67 22.02 -12.46 -2.11
C ALA A 67 22.69 -13.54 -2.97
N ARG A 68 21.98 -14.58 -3.40
CA ARG A 68 22.56 -15.63 -4.27
C ARG A 68 22.80 -15.19 -5.71
N ASN A 69 22.26 -14.06 -6.15
CA ASN A 69 22.42 -13.55 -7.52
C ASN A 69 23.27 -12.28 -7.64
N ALA A 70 23.77 -11.72 -6.55
CA ALA A 70 24.70 -10.60 -6.57
C ALA A 70 26.16 -11.12 -6.50
N LYS A 71 26.86 -11.15 -7.63
CA LYS A 71 28.33 -11.30 -7.62
C LYS A 71 28.94 -10.09 -6.92
N PRO A 72 29.84 -10.26 -5.94
CA PRO A 72 30.49 -9.13 -5.32
C PRO A 72 31.38 -8.43 -6.36
N ALA A 73 31.15 -7.14 -6.56
CA ALA A 73 32.10 -6.28 -7.25
C ALA A 73 33.35 -6.15 -6.36
N VAL A 74 34.47 -6.66 -6.84
CA VAL A 74 35.78 -6.50 -6.21
C VAL A 74 36.15 -5.03 -6.28
N VAL A 75 36.11 -4.35 -5.13
CA VAL A 75 36.72 -3.03 -4.98
C VAL A 75 38.22 -3.25 -4.87
N SER A 76 38.93 -3.06 -5.97
CA SER A 76 40.39 -2.99 -5.98
C SER A 76 40.80 -1.60 -5.50
N SER A 77 41.34 -1.53 -4.30
CA SER A 77 42.07 -0.38 -3.81
C SER A 77 43.39 -0.23 -4.53
N THR A 78 43.52 0.77 -5.38
CA THR A 78 44.81 1.29 -5.81
C THR A 78 44.91 2.77 -5.48
N THR A 79 45.67 3.03 -4.43
CA THR A 79 46.32 4.31 -4.17
C THR A 79 47.33 4.59 -5.28
N HIS A 80 47.23 5.71 -5.99
CA HIS A 80 48.40 6.49 -6.43
C HIS A 80 48.01 7.86 -7.00
N LEU A 81 48.55 8.86 -6.30
CA LEU A 81 49.22 10.07 -6.79
C LEU A 81 48.38 11.25 -7.28
N PHE A 82 48.49 12.28 -6.47
CA PHE A 82 48.30 13.68 -6.77
C PHE A 82 49.16 14.10 -7.96
N GLU A 83 48.55 14.85 -8.90
CA GLU A 83 49.08 16.05 -9.54
C GLU A 83 48.19 16.41 -10.75
N ASN A 84 47.52 17.46 -10.71
CA ASN A 84 47.50 18.71 -11.50
C ASN A 84 46.13 19.40 -11.41
N GLU A 85 46.16 20.50 -10.69
CA GLU A 85 45.14 21.54 -10.73
C GLU A 85 45.14 22.29 -12.07
N ASN A 86 43.97 22.79 -12.40
CA ASN A 86 43.60 23.80 -13.37
C ASN A 86 43.07 23.33 -14.72
N ASN A 87 41.78 23.63 -14.88
CA ASN A 87 40.94 23.64 -16.08
C ASN A 87 39.96 22.47 -16.25
N ILE A 88 39.02 22.34 -15.27
CA ILE A 88 37.72 21.79 -15.60
C ILE A 88 36.71 22.92 -15.35
N VAL A 89 36.46 23.70 -16.39
CA VAL A 89 35.26 24.53 -16.51
C VAL A 89 34.06 23.61 -16.25
N SER A 90 33.41 23.85 -15.11
CA SER A 90 32.17 23.22 -14.73
C SER A 90 31.15 23.41 -15.87
N ARG A 91 31.06 22.46 -16.79
CA ARG A 91 29.88 22.30 -17.62
C ARG A 91 28.76 21.86 -16.69
N ARG A 92 28.10 22.81 -16.06
CA ARG A 92 26.73 22.56 -15.60
C ARG A 92 25.97 22.08 -16.82
N SER A 93 25.73 20.79 -16.86
CA SER A 93 24.75 20.21 -17.77
C SER A 93 23.40 20.83 -17.40
N THR A 94 23.03 21.87 -18.13
CA THR A 94 21.66 22.35 -18.18
C THR A 94 20.87 21.38 -19.06
N GLN A 95 20.75 20.13 -18.63
CA GLN A 95 19.71 19.29 -19.16
C GLN A 95 18.40 19.87 -18.67
N THR A 96 17.71 20.58 -19.56
CA THR A 96 16.30 20.89 -19.38
C THR A 96 15.58 19.61 -19.03
N PRO A 97 14.82 19.53 -17.92
CA PRO A 97 14.10 18.30 -17.56
C PRO A 97 13.27 17.88 -18.77
N VAL A 98 13.50 16.67 -19.26
CA VAL A 98 12.69 16.09 -20.32
C VAL A 98 11.27 15.97 -19.75
N ARG A 99 10.34 16.78 -20.27
CA ARG A 99 8.96 16.81 -19.81
C ARG A 99 8.20 15.71 -20.52
N TYR A 100 7.79 14.68 -19.77
CA TYR A 100 7.01 13.58 -20.28
C TYR A 100 5.54 13.97 -20.35
N LYS A 101 4.95 13.93 -21.57
CA LYS A 101 3.51 14.06 -21.76
C LYS A 101 2.87 12.69 -21.62
N ARG A 102 2.19 12.47 -20.51
CA ARG A 102 1.35 11.28 -20.30
C ARG A 102 -0.03 11.71 -19.81
N PRO A 103 -0.91 12.16 -20.74
CA PRO A 103 -2.25 12.61 -20.36
C PRO A 103 -3.11 11.49 -19.79
N ASP A 104 -2.80 10.26 -20.18
CA ASP A 104 -3.41 9.00 -19.76
C ASP A 104 -2.85 8.44 -18.44
N PHE A 105 -1.78 9.05 -17.90
CA PHE A 105 -1.17 8.61 -16.65
C PHE A 105 -2.10 8.84 -15.46
N GLU A 106 -2.34 7.79 -14.68
CA GLU A 106 -3.20 7.83 -13.50
C GLU A 106 -2.47 8.47 -12.31
N ALA A 107 -2.52 9.81 -12.26
CA ALA A 107 -1.91 10.62 -11.21
C ALA A 107 -2.86 10.68 -10.01
N GLY A 108 -2.69 9.79 -9.05
CA GLY A 108 -3.63 9.50 -8.00
C GLY A 108 -3.21 9.88 -6.59
N ILE A 109 -4.22 10.00 -5.74
CA ILE A 109 -4.08 10.11 -4.29
C ILE A 109 -5.11 9.22 -3.62
N VAL A 110 -4.73 8.57 -2.53
CA VAL A 110 -5.61 7.72 -1.73
C VAL A 110 -6.17 8.55 -0.57
N PHE A 111 -7.49 8.55 -0.40
CA PHE A 111 -8.14 9.18 0.73
C PHE A 111 -9.12 8.22 1.40
N PRO A 112 -8.61 7.21 2.13
CA PRO A 112 -9.41 6.14 2.68
C PRO A 112 -10.32 6.62 3.80
N GLN A 113 -11.44 5.90 4.00
CA GLN A 113 -12.39 6.15 5.08
C GLN A 113 -12.72 4.87 5.84
N TRP A 114 -12.96 5.01 7.14
CA TRP A 114 -13.08 3.90 8.08
C TRP A 114 -14.32 4.02 8.96
N SER A 115 -15.46 4.44 8.40
CA SER A 115 -16.72 4.58 9.12
C SER A 115 -17.90 4.52 8.18
N ALA A 116 -19.09 4.25 8.74
CA ALA A 116 -20.33 4.13 7.97
C ALA A 116 -20.64 5.35 7.09
N ASP A 117 -20.38 6.56 7.58
CA ASP A 117 -20.56 7.84 6.85
C ASP A 117 -19.21 8.45 6.44
N GLY A 118 -18.21 7.62 6.16
CA GLY A 118 -16.84 8.08 5.90
C GLY A 118 -16.74 9.00 4.69
N TYR A 119 -17.50 8.77 3.64
CA TYR A 119 -17.51 9.56 2.42
C TYR A 119 -18.57 10.69 2.42
N GLY A 120 -19.07 11.05 3.60
CA GLY A 120 -20.02 12.13 3.80
C GLY A 120 -19.42 13.53 3.62
N ALA A 121 -20.16 14.56 4.06
CA ALA A 121 -19.85 15.96 3.78
C ALA A 121 -18.43 16.41 4.15
N SER A 122 -17.87 15.93 5.27
CA SER A 122 -16.52 16.31 5.71
C SER A 122 -15.41 15.81 4.78
N TRP A 123 -15.58 14.63 4.18
CA TRP A 123 -14.68 14.10 3.17
C TRP A 123 -14.84 14.86 1.85
N GLN A 124 -16.09 15.06 1.41
CA GLN A 124 -16.40 15.74 0.16
C GLN A 124 -15.88 17.19 0.12
N GLN A 125 -15.95 17.92 1.24
CA GLN A 125 -15.44 19.28 1.37
C GLN A 125 -13.92 19.40 1.14
N GLN A 126 -13.17 18.30 1.26
CA GLN A 126 -11.73 18.32 1.04
C GLN A 126 -11.35 18.12 -0.44
N LEU A 127 -12.21 17.57 -1.28
CA LEU A 127 -11.90 17.24 -2.67
C LEU A 127 -11.31 18.42 -3.47
N PRO A 128 -11.89 19.63 -3.44
CA PRO A 128 -11.30 20.77 -4.15
C PRO A 128 -9.90 21.14 -3.66
N THR A 129 -9.67 21.02 -2.35
CA THR A 129 -8.37 21.30 -1.73
C THR A 129 -7.33 20.27 -2.16
N ILE A 130 -7.69 18.98 -2.14
CA ILE A 130 -6.84 17.89 -2.60
C ILE A 130 -6.41 18.15 -4.05
N LYS A 131 -7.36 18.43 -4.94
CA LYS A 131 -7.11 18.68 -6.35
C LYS A 131 -6.16 19.84 -6.57
N THR A 132 -6.40 20.96 -5.89
CA THR A 132 -5.59 22.17 -6.03
C THR A 132 -4.19 21.99 -5.48
N GLN A 133 -4.05 21.35 -4.32
CA GLN A 133 -2.77 21.23 -3.63
C GLN A 133 -1.90 20.11 -4.18
N SER A 134 -2.47 18.97 -4.60
CA SER A 134 -1.71 17.85 -5.13
C SER A 134 -1.59 17.82 -6.65
N GLY A 135 -2.52 18.44 -7.36
CA GLY A 135 -2.65 18.29 -8.81
C GLY A 135 -3.17 16.92 -9.26
N ALA A 136 -3.62 16.08 -8.33
CA ALA A 136 -4.14 14.73 -8.63
C ALA A 136 -5.38 14.80 -9.54
N ARG A 137 -5.42 13.88 -10.49
CA ARG A 137 -6.56 13.69 -11.39
C ARG A 137 -7.37 12.45 -11.04
N TRP A 138 -6.79 11.54 -10.25
CA TRP A 138 -7.41 10.31 -9.79
C TRP A 138 -7.60 10.35 -8.27
N MET A 139 -8.75 9.87 -7.83
CA MET A 139 -9.07 9.67 -6.41
C MET A 139 -9.26 8.18 -6.17
N GLU A 140 -8.43 7.60 -5.32
CA GLU A 140 -8.66 6.25 -4.86
C GLU A 140 -9.55 6.25 -3.62
N MET A 141 -10.60 5.46 -3.68
CA MET A 141 -11.59 5.27 -2.63
C MET A 141 -11.62 3.82 -2.18
N THR A 142 -11.53 3.60 -0.88
CA THR A 142 -11.45 2.25 -0.31
C THR A 142 -12.80 1.77 0.20
N VAL A 143 -13.05 0.47 0.06
CA VAL A 143 -14.18 -0.24 0.67
C VAL A 143 -13.63 -1.26 1.65
N PHE A 144 -13.82 -1.02 2.95
CA PHE A 144 -13.34 -1.95 3.96
C PHE A 144 -14.33 -3.09 4.16
N LEU A 145 -13.87 -4.32 4.02
CA LEU A 145 -14.58 -5.57 4.29
C LEU A 145 -13.82 -6.34 5.36
N SER A 146 -14.46 -7.28 6.03
CA SER A 146 -13.80 -8.08 7.06
C SER A 146 -14.28 -9.52 7.10
N GLN A 147 -13.47 -10.38 7.73
CA GLN A 147 -13.81 -11.74 8.09
C GLN A 147 -13.30 -12.06 9.50
N ALA A 148 -13.90 -13.08 10.14
CA ALA A 148 -13.66 -13.38 11.55
C ALA A 148 -12.23 -13.89 11.82
N ALA A 149 -11.70 -14.76 10.97
CA ALA A 149 -10.37 -15.39 11.09
C ALA A 149 -9.80 -15.67 9.69
N PRO A 150 -8.50 -15.95 9.52
CA PRO A 150 -7.88 -16.17 8.21
C PRO A 150 -8.54 -17.26 7.35
N ASN A 151 -9.15 -18.24 7.98
CA ASN A 151 -9.84 -19.35 7.33
C ASN A 151 -11.38 -19.25 7.39
N SER A 152 -11.93 -18.09 7.75
CA SER A 152 -13.38 -17.87 7.74
C SER A 152 -13.86 -17.66 6.32
N THR A 153 -14.89 -18.41 5.92
CA THR A 153 -15.47 -18.32 4.58
C THR A 153 -16.52 -17.21 4.44
N GLU A 154 -16.90 -16.55 5.54
CA GLU A 154 -17.86 -15.47 5.56
C GLU A 154 -17.15 -14.11 5.54
N VAL A 155 -17.36 -13.36 4.47
CA VAL A 155 -16.96 -11.96 4.33
C VAL A 155 -18.15 -11.07 4.66
N ARG A 156 -17.91 -9.98 5.39
CA ARG A 156 -18.95 -9.05 5.86
C ARG A 156 -18.45 -7.63 5.90
N THR A 157 -19.38 -6.69 6.01
CA THR A 157 -19.10 -5.33 6.45
C THR A 157 -19.04 -5.26 7.97
N ASN A 158 -18.37 -4.24 8.50
CA ASN A 158 -18.32 -3.94 9.93
C ASN A 158 -18.39 -2.42 10.18
N GLN A 159 -18.16 -1.98 11.42
CA GLN A 159 -18.18 -0.57 11.79
C GLN A 159 -17.19 0.34 11.04
N SER A 160 -16.15 -0.25 10.45
CA SER A 160 -15.16 0.47 9.64
C SER A 160 -15.53 0.49 8.16
N SER A 161 -16.58 -0.21 7.76
CA SER A 161 -17.07 -0.21 6.38
C SER A 161 -17.92 1.03 6.12
N PRO A 162 -17.76 1.74 5.00
CA PRO A 162 -18.73 2.74 4.60
C PRO A 162 -20.07 2.07 4.27
N THR A 163 -21.19 2.74 4.50
CA THR A 163 -22.46 2.29 3.91
C THR A 163 -22.38 2.41 2.39
N VAL A 164 -23.13 1.57 1.67
CA VAL A 164 -23.21 1.65 0.21
C VAL A 164 -23.67 3.04 -0.24
N GLN A 165 -24.58 3.67 0.50
CA GLN A 165 -25.06 5.02 0.19
C GLN A 165 -23.95 6.07 0.37
N SER A 166 -23.27 6.10 1.53
CA SER A 166 -22.16 7.04 1.77
C SER A 166 -21.06 6.87 0.71
N PHE A 167 -20.74 5.62 0.36
CA PHE A 167 -19.78 5.32 -0.70
C PHE A 167 -20.24 5.85 -2.07
N ALA A 168 -21.49 5.59 -2.46
CA ALA A 168 -22.09 6.08 -3.71
C ALA A 168 -22.05 7.61 -3.82
N ASP A 169 -22.41 8.29 -2.74
CA ASP A 169 -22.38 9.77 -2.65
C ASP A 169 -20.95 10.29 -2.77
N GLY A 170 -19.98 9.59 -2.19
CA GLY A 170 -18.55 9.92 -2.32
C GLY A 170 -18.03 9.75 -3.75
N VAL A 171 -18.33 8.62 -4.42
CA VAL A 171 -17.96 8.38 -5.82
C VAL A 171 -18.52 9.49 -6.71
N LYS A 172 -19.81 9.78 -6.56
CA LYS A 172 -20.46 10.86 -7.32
C LYS A 172 -19.80 12.21 -7.06
N ALA A 173 -19.53 12.55 -5.79
CA ALA A 173 -18.91 13.82 -5.43
C ALA A 173 -17.49 13.96 -6.01
N ALA A 174 -16.67 12.90 -5.99
CA ALA A 174 -15.35 12.90 -6.60
C ALA A 174 -15.43 13.08 -8.11
N HIS A 175 -16.32 12.34 -8.77
CA HIS A 175 -16.57 12.46 -10.20
C HIS A 175 -17.05 13.87 -10.60
N ASP A 176 -18.01 14.45 -9.86
CA ASP A 176 -18.53 15.81 -10.09
C ASP A 176 -17.45 16.88 -9.91
N GLN A 177 -16.43 16.63 -9.08
CA GLN A 177 -15.23 17.46 -8.96
C GLN A 177 -14.21 17.24 -10.07
N GLY A 178 -14.52 16.35 -11.05
CA GLY A 178 -13.70 16.04 -12.20
C GLY A 178 -12.48 15.16 -11.85
N TYR A 179 -12.59 14.33 -10.83
CA TYR A 179 -11.67 13.21 -10.63
C TYR A 179 -12.11 12.02 -11.46
N HIS A 180 -11.14 11.26 -11.94
CA HIS A 180 -11.33 9.84 -12.21
C HIS A 180 -11.34 9.11 -10.86
N VAL A 181 -12.17 8.09 -10.73
CA VAL A 181 -12.34 7.37 -9.47
C VAL A 181 -11.89 5.92 -9.62
N PHE A 182 -10.98 5.52 -8.74
CA PHE A 182 -10.51 4.14 -8.58
C PHE A 182 -11.03 3.58 -7.26
N VAL A 183 -11.67 2.41 -7.30
CA VAL A 183 -12.26 1.74 -6.14
C VAL A 183 -11.45 0.52 -5.75
N VAL A 184 -11.04 0.46 -4.49
CA VAL A 184 -10.17 -0.59 -3.95
C VAL A 184 -10.80 -1.24 -2.72
N PRO A 185 -11.11 -2.55 -2.75
CA PRO A 185 -11.57 -3.29 -1.59
C PRO A 185 -10.40 -3.64 -0.68
N LEU A 186 -10.50 -3.31 0.60
CA LEU A 186 -9.54 -3.70 1.62
C LEU A 186 -10.13 -4.77 2.53
N MET A 187 -9.39 -5.84 2.78
CA MET A 187 -9.81 -6.92 3.65
C MET A 187 -9.15 -6.82 5.03
N GLY A 188 -9.95 -6.93 6.08
CA GLY A 188 -9.49 -7.09 7.45
C GLY A 188 -9.77 -8.48 8.00
N VAL A 189 -8.93 -8.93 8.93
CA VAL A 189 -9.13 -10.14 9.72
C VAL A 189 -9.31 -9.74 11.17
N ASP A 190 -10.46 -10.11 11.77
CA ASP A 190 -10.85 -9.61 13.10
C ASP A 190 -10.10 -10.34 14.23
N SER A 191 -9.70 -11.60 14.03
CA SER A 191 -9.04 -12.41 15.06
C SER A 191 -7.97 -13.35 14.46
N PRO A 192 -6.74 -13.32 14.97
CA PRO A 192 -6.22 -12.32 15.91
C PRO A 192 -6.27 -10.91 15.32
N ALA A 193 -6.56 -9.92 16.15
CA ALA A 193 -6.67 -8.54 15.70
C ALA A 193 -5.37 -8.06 15.03
N GLY A 194 -5.52 -7.36 13.89
CA GLY A 194 -4.39 -6.83 13.14
C GLY A 194 -3.73 -7.82 12.19
N GLN A 195 -4.31 -9.00 11.98
CA GLN A 195 -3.82 -9.89 10.94
C GLN A 195 -4.08 -9.32 9.54
N TRP A 196 -3.06 -9.38 8.71
CA TRP A 196 -3.08 -8.86 7.35
C TRP A 196 -3.86 -9.77 6.39
N ALA A 197 -4.53 -9.19 5.40
CA ALA A 197 -5.33 -9.88 4.37
C ALA A 197 -4.54 -10.97 3.61
N GLY A 198 -3.24 -10.78 3.45
CA GLY A 198 -2.36 -11.75 2.80
C GLY A 198 -2.28 -13.11 3.48
N THR A 199 -2.76 -13.23 4.74
CA THR A 199 -2.82 -14.49 5.49
C THR A 199 -4.11 -15.29 5.26
N ILE A 200 -5.08 -14.75 4.51
CA ILE A 200 -6.34 -15.44 4.20
C ILE A 200 -6.05 -16.66 3.35
N GLN A 201 -6.42 -17.87 3.87
CA GLN A 201 -6.11 -19.13 3.24
C GLN A 201 -7.10 -20.22 3.63
N PHE A 202 -7.25 -21.21 2.76
CA PHE A 202 -8.12 -22.34 2.97
C PHE A 202 -7.39 -23.65 2.64
N SER A 203 -7.89 -24.76 3.17
CA SER A 203 -7.29 -26.07 2.98
C SER A 203 -7.96 -26.90 1.87
N ASN A 204 -9.06 -26.42 1.31
CA ASN A 204 -9.83 -27.12 0.29
C ASN A 204 -10.62 -26.17 -0.62
N TYR A 205 -10.92 -26.64 -1.82
CA TYR A 205 -11.66 -25.90 -2.85
C TYR A 205 -13.05 -25.43 -2.40
N GLN A 206 -13.75 -26.21 -1.57
CA GLN A 206 -15.12 -25.87 -1.17
C GLN A 206 -15.15 -24.61 -0.30
N ASP A 207 -14.22 -24.50 0.65
CA ASP A 207 -14.09 -23.32 1.51
C ASP A 207 -13.63 -22.10 0.71
N GLU A 208 -12.67 -22.27 -0.24
CA GLU A 208 -12.27 -21.20 -1.16
C GLU A 208 -13.45 -20.71 -2.00
N ALA A 209 -14.18 -21.62 -2.63
CA ALA A 209 -15.35 -21.27 -3.43
C ALA A 209 -16.43 -20.54 -2.61
N GLN A 210 -16.69 -21.01 -1.39
CA GLN A 210 -17.63 -20.35 -0.47
C GLN A 210 -17.13 -18.94 -0.10
N TRP A 211 -15.82 -18.77 0.12
CA TRP A 211 -15.23 -17.46 0.40
C TRP A 211 -15.42 -16.51 -0.78
N PHE A 212 -15.08 -16.93 -2.01
CA PHE A 212 -15.25 -16.11 -3.21
C PHE A 212 -16.71 -15.72 -3.43
N ASP A 213 -17.66 -16.60 -3.16
CA ASP A 213 -19.09 -16.30 -3.24
C ASP A 213 -19.52 -15.28 -2.17
N SER A 214 -19.05 -15.45 -0.94
CA SER A 214 -19.32 -14.51 0.16
C SER A 214 -18.70 -13.14 -0.08
N TYR A 215 -17.44 -13.12 -0.54
CA TYR A 215 -16.73 -11.91 -0.93
C TYR A 215 -17.50 -11.15 -2.01
N TRP A 216 -17.87 -11.82 -3.10
CA TRP A 216 -18.65 -11.20 -4.16
C TRP A 216 -19.98 -10.65 -3.66
N LYS A 217 -20.74 -11.44 -2.91
CA LYS A 217 -22.03 -11.02 -2.35
C LYS A 217 -21.91 -9.75 -1.51
N THR A 218 -20.83 -9.61 -0.76
CA THR A 218 -20.60 -8.45 0.11
C THR A 218 -20.07 -7.25 -0.66
N PHE A 219 -19.23 -7.46 -1.68
CA PHE A 219 -18.62 -6.40 -2.47
C PHE A 219 -19.51 -5.90 -3.63
N GLN A 220 -20.37 -6.75 -4.20
CA GLN A 220 -21.23 -6.42 -5.35
C GLN A 220 -22.01 -5.12 -5.20
N PRO A 221 -22.65 -4.79 -4.06
CA PRO A 221 -23.38 -3.53 -3.90
C PRO A 221 -22.49 -2.28 -4.10
N TYR A 222 -21.23 -2.35 -3.69
CA TYR A 222 -20.26 -1.27 -3.88
C TYR A 222 -19.81 -1.16 -5.34
N VAL A 223 -19.60 -2.31 -5.99
CA VAL A 223 -19.28 -2.37 -7.44
C VAL A 223 -20.42 -1.76 -8.26
N ALA A 224 -21.68 -2.08 -7.92
CA ALA A 224 -22.84 -1.51 -8.57
C ALA A 224 -22.95 0.01 -8.31
N ALA A 225 -22.71 0.45 -7.08
CA ALA A 225 -22.68 1.87 -6.74
C ALA A 225 -21.55 2.62 -7.50
N ALA A 226 -20.37 2.02 -7.60
CA ALA A 226 -19.25 2.54 -8.39
C ALA A 226 -19.65 2.76 -9.87
N ALA A 227 -20.23 1.74 -10.49
CA ALA A 227 -20.68 1.79 -11.89
C ALA A 227 -21.77 2.87 -12.12
N GLN A 228 -22.72 2.99 -11.20
CA GLN A 228 -23.84 3.94 -11.30
C GLN A 228 -23.42 5.40 -11.08
N ASN A 229 -22.33 5.65 -10.39
CA ASN A 229 -21.89 6.99 -9.99
C ASN A 229 -20.60 7.46 -10.69
N GLY A 230 -20.17 6.77 -11.74
CA GLY A 230 -19.12 7.26 -12.63
C GLY A 230 -17.70 6.91 -12.18
N ALA A 231 -17.48 5.82 -11.44
CA ALA A 231 -16.13 5.31 -11.22
C ALA A 231 -15.53 4.78 -12.53
N ASP A 232 -14.22 4.94 -12.71
CA ASP A 232 -13.48 4.58 -13.90
C ASP A 232 -12.79 3.22 -13.77
N GLN A 233 -12.43 2.82 -12.56
CA GLN A 233 -11.65 1.61 -12.30
C GLN A 233 -12.04 0.94 -10.98
N VAL A 234 -12.00 -0.39 -10.95
CA VAL A 234 -12.25 -1.22 -9.76
C VAL A 234 -11.17 -2.28 -9.62
N ALA A 235 -10.59 -2.41 -8.43
CA ALA A 235 -9.81 -3.57 -8.06
C ALA A 235 -10.72 -4.72 -7.64
N ILE A 236 -10.46 -5.93 -8.14
CA ILE A 236 -11.21 -7.12 -7.77
C ILE A 236 -10.79 -7.73 -6.42
N GLY A 237 -9.70 -7.23 -5.85
CA GLY A 237 -9.13 -7.63 -4.56
C GLY A 237 -7.79 -6.95 -4.35
N THR A 238 -7.34 -6.90 -3.09
CA THR A 238 -6.12 -6.23 -2.67
C THR A 238 -5.34 -7.11 -1.70
N GLU A 239 -4.06 -7.33 -2.00
CA GLU A 239 -3.08 -8.01 -1.13
C GLU A 239 -3.51 -9.41 -0.61
N LEU A 240 -4.30 -10.14 -1.35
CA LEU A 240 -4.74 -11.49 -0.99
C LEU A 240 -3.64 -12.51 -1.35
N VAL A 241 -2.45 -12.37 -0.77
CA VAL A 241 -1.21 -13.03 -1.21
C VAL A 241 -1.32 -14.55 -1.29
N TRP A 242 -1.90 -15.21 -0.27
CA TRP A 242 -2.13 -16.65 -0.31
C TRP A 242 -3.13 -17.04 -1.39
N LEU A 243 -4.31 -16.43 -1.40
CA LEU A 243 -5.34 -16.72 -2.40
C LEU A 243 -4.87 -16.39 -3.81
N GLN A 244 -4.08 -15.33 -3.98
CA GLN A 244 -3.50 -14.96 -5.27
C GLN A 244 -2.75 -16.13 -5.91
N GLN A 245 -1.98 -16.88 -5.14
CA GLN A 245 -1.12 -17.96 -5.63
C GLN A 245 -1.75 -19.34 -5.52
N SER A 246 -2.55 -19.59 -4.49
CA SER A 246 -3.06 -20.93 -4.16
C SER A 246 -4.46 -21.20 -4.68
N ALA A 247 -5.33 -20.18 -4.71
CA ALA A 247 -6.70 -20.39 -5.14
C ALA A 247 -6.79 -20.75 -6.62
N PRO A 248 -7.63 -21.72 -6.99
CA PRO A 248 -7.84 -22.15 -8.36
C PRO A 248 -8.23 -21.01 -9.30
N ALA A 249 -7.68 -21.01 -10.51
CA ALA A 249 -7.86 -19.94 -11.48
C ALA A 249 -9.32 -19.74 -11.91
N ASP A 250 -10.14 -20.77 -11.84
CA ASP A 250 -11.57 -20.71 -12.17
C ASP A 250 -12.35 -19.84 -11.18
N LEU A 251 -11.99 -19.85 -9.89
CA LEU A 251 -12.60 -18.99 -8.88
C LEU A 251 -12.29 -17.51 -9.15
N TRP A 252 -11.03 -17.19 -9.45
CA TRP A 252 -10.62 -15.84 -9.85
C TRP A 252 -11.30 -15.39 -11.15
N ASN A 253 -11.30 -16.25 -12.18
CA ASN A 253 -11.95 -15.93 -13.45
C ASN A 253 -13.46 -15.74 -13.29
N THR A 254 -14.09 -16.50 -12.40
CA THR A 254 -15.51 -16.31 -12.05
C THR A 254 -15.73 -14.96 -11.37
N LEU A 255 -14.87 -14.56 -10.41
CA LEU A 255 -14.96 -13.26 -9.76
C LEU A 255 -14.76 -12.12 -10.77
N ILE A 256 -13.75 -12.21 -11.65
CA ILE A 256 -13.49 -11.22 -12.70
C ILE A 256 -14.72 -11.06 -13.59
N ALA A 257 -15.31 -12.16 -14.06
CA ALA A 257 -16.49 -12.13 -14.92
C ALA A 257 -17.71 -11.52 -14.19
N ARG A 258 -17.90 -11.82 -12.91
CA ARG A 258 -18.97 -11.24 -12.07
C ARG A 258 -18.80 -9.73 -11.92
N VAL A 259 -17.59 -9.26 -11.59
CA VAL A 259 -17.32 -7.82 -11.47
C VAL A 259 -17.53 -7.13 -12.82
N HIS A 260 -16.97 -7.68 -13.90
CA HIS A 260 -17.12 -7.12 -15.25
C HIS A 260 -18.59 -7.05 -15.72
N SER A 261 -19.43 -8.01 -15.31
CA SER A 261 -20.87 -7.98 -15.65
C SER A 261 -21.64 -6.83 -15.04
N VAL A 262 -21.12 -6.23 -13.98
CA VAL A 262 -21.75 -5.11 -13.24
C VAL A 262 -21.03 -3.79 -13.50
N PHE A 263 -19.72 -3.84 -13.70
CA PHE A 263 -18.87 -2.66 -13.87
C PHE A 263 -18.17 -2.68 -15.24
N PRO A 264 -18.52 -1.76 -16.14
CA PRO A 264 -18.00 -1.73 -17.51
C PRO A 264 -16.64 -1.02 -17.65
N GLY A 265 -16.11 -0.42 -16.57
CA GLY A 265 -14.83 0.27 -16.56
C GLY A 265 -13.64 -0.67 -16.42
N LYS A 266 -12.45 -0.12 -16.22
CA LYS A 266 -11.22 -0.89 -16.08
C LYS A 266 -11.24 -1.76 -14.83
N LEU A 267 -10.75 -3.00 -14.97
CA LEU A 267 -10.52 -3.90 -13.86
C LEU A 267 -9.02 -4.10 -13.59
N THR A 268 -8.68 -4.18 -12.31
CA THR A 268 -7.35 -4.54 -11.84
C THR A 268 -7.42 -5.52 -10.67
N TYR A 269 -6.30 -6.11 -10.31
CA TYR A 269 -6.05 -6.74 -9.01
C TYR A 269 -4.86 -6.05 -8.40
N ASP A 270 -4.94 -5.65 -7.14
CA ASP A 270 -3.86 -5.00 -6.43
C ASP A 270 -3.05 -6.02 -5.64
N MET A 271 -1.85 -6.31 -6.13
CA MET A 271 -0.95 -7.29 -5.53
C MET A 271 0.02 -6.65 -4.55
N ASN A 272 0.40 -7.38 -3.51
CA ASN A 272 1.48 -6.94 -2.64
C ASN A 272 2.85 -7.06 -3.33
N TRP A 273 3.74 -6.11 -3.10
CA TRP A 273 5.11 -6.06 -3.64
C TRP A 273 5.92 -7.33 -3.39
N SER A 274 5.68 -8.03 -2.28
CA SER A 274 6.40 -9.27 -1.95
C SER A 274 6.18 -10.43 -2.93
N SER A 275 5.23 -10.29 -3.85
CA SER A 275 4.94 -11.28 -4.89
C SER A 275 5.57 -10.96 -6.26
N LEU A 276 6.30 -9.85 -6.41
CA LEU A 276 6.86 -9.39 -7.69
C LEU A 276 7.91 -10.33 -8.30
N ASP A 277 8.62 -11.07 -7.48
CA ASP A 277 9.63 -12.05 -7.93
C ASP A 277 9.02 -13.40 -8.34
N GLN A 278 7.77 -13.66 -7.94
CA GLN A 278 7.06 -14.89 -8.23
C GLN A 278 6.56 -14.93 -9.69
N ALA A 279 6.22 -16.14 -10.15
CA ALA A 279 5.52 -16.28 -11.42
C ALA A 279 4.08 -15.76 -11.28
N PRO A 280 3.60 -14.92 -12.21
CA PRO A 280 2.20 -14.49 -12.17
C PRO A 280 1.29 -15.71 -12.34
N PRO A 281 0.25 -15.86 -11.50
CA PRO A 281 -0.72 -16.92 -11.65
C PRO A 281 -1.51 -16.75 -12.96
N SER A 282 -1.98 -17.86 -13.54
CA SER A 282 -2.57 -17.88 -14.88
C SER A 282 -3.79 -16.97 -15.04
N TRP A 283 -4.58 -16.79 -13.99
CA TRP A 283 -5.76 -15.92 -14.03
C TRP A 283 -5.42 -14.43 -14.21
N MET A 284 -4.19 -13.97 -13.87
CA MET A 284 -3.75 -12.60 -14.13
C MET A 284 -3.63 -12.30 -15.65
N SER A 285 -3.58 -13.34 -16.50
CA SER A 285 -3.60 -13.16 -17.96
C SER A 285 -5.01 -12.93 -18.53
N ASN A 286 -6.06 -12.99 -17.70
CA ASN A 286 -7.44 -12.73 -18.12
C ASN A 286 -7.56 -11.37 -18.81
N ALA A 287 -8.15 -11.34 -20.00
CA ALA A 287 -8.23 -10.13 -20.83
C ALA A 287 -9.07 -9.01 -20.22
N GLN A 288 -9.98 -9.33 -19.28
CA GLN A 288 -10.80 -8.34 -18.56
C GLN A 288 -10.01 -7.60 -17.47
N LEU A 289 -8.85 -8.11 -17.04
CA LEU A 289 -7.91 -7.35 -16.23
C LEU A 289 -7.01 -6.54 -17.17
N GLU A 290 -7.23 -5.24 -17.29
CA GLU A 290 -6.49 -4.39 -18.25
C GLU A 290 -5.12 -4.00 -17.71
N VAL A 291 -4.99 -3.90 -16.41
CA VAL A 291 -3.79 -3.47 -15.68
C VAL A 291 -3.65 -4.29 -14.39
N ILE A 292 -2.43 -4.42 -13.87
CA ILE A 292 -2.19 -5.02 -12.55
C ILE A 292 -1.73 -3.93 -11.59
N GLY A 293 -2.40 -3.83 -10.45
CA GLY A 293 -2.03 -2.96 -9.33
C GLY A 293 -0.92 -3.58 -8.49
N VAL A 294 -0.11 -2.73 -7.89
CA VAL A 294 0.94 -3.12 -6.93
C VAL A 294 0.90 -2.17 -5.74
N SER A 295 0.65 -2.71 -4.54
CA SER A 295 0.98 -2.02 -3.29
C SER A 295 2.50 -2.04 -3.13
N GLU A 296 3.15 -0.91 -3.44
CA GLU A 296 4.60 -0.82 -3.54
C GLU A 296 5.20 -0.29 -2.23
N TYR A 297 5.81 -1.17 -1.46
CA TYR A 297 6.52 -0.86 -0.23
C TYR A 297 7.87 -1.59 -0.13
N ILE A 298 8.55 -1.83 -1.25
CA ILE A 298 9.88 -2.45 -1.25
C ILE A 298 10.83 -1.56 -0.45
N PRO A 299 11.53 -2.11 0.58
CA PRO A 299 12.52 -1.35 1.33
C PRO A 299 13.66 -0.89 0.41
N LEU A 300 13.97 0.39 0.44
CA LEU A 300 15.12 0.93 -0.31
C LEU A 300 16.43 0.78 0.47
N VAL A 301 16.34 0.59 1.78
CA VAL A 301 17.48 0.37 2.67
C VAL A 301 17.14 -0.69 3.72
N ASN A 302 18.17 -1.39 4.22
CA ASN A 302 18.03 -2.46 5.20
C ASN A 302 18.17 -1.96 6.66
N ASP A 303 18.58 -0.73 6.85
CA ASP A 303 18.79 -0.12 8.16
C ASP A 303 17.98 1.17 8.32
N ARG A 304 17.71 1.57 9.57
CA ARG A 304 17.04 2.83 9.91
C ARG A 304 17.99 4.01 9.75
N ILE A 305 18.38 4.30 8.51
CA ILE A 305 19.27 5.40 8.15
C ILE A 305 18.54 6.42 7.28
N ARG A 306 18.95 7.66 7.38
CA ARG A 306 18.60 8.70 6.44
C ARG A 306 19.41 8.54 5.17
N VAL A 307 18.75 8.61 4.02
CA VAL A 307 19.42 8.56 2.70
C VAL A 307 19.58 9.97 2.16
N ASP A 308 20.73 10.26 1.57
CA ASP A 308 20.90 11.54 0.86
C ASP A 308 19.90 11.62 -0.30
N PRO A 309 19.10 12.68 -0.41
CA PRO A 309 18.11 12.85 -1.47
C PRO A 309 18.65 12.66 -2.89
N LYS A 310 19.92 12.97 -3.13
CA LYS A 310 20.55 12.77 -4.45
C LYS A 310 20.71 11.30 -4.85
N ASP A 311 20.81 10.39 -3.89
CA ASP A 311 21.02 8.96 -4.10
C ASP A 311 19.68 8.20 -4.24
N MET A 312 18.58 8.75 -3.73
CA MET A 312 17.26 8.11 -3.73
C MET A 312 16.75 7.73 -5.14
N PRO A 313 16.86 8.58 -6.19
CA PRO A 313 16.41 8.19 -7.53
C PRO A 313 17.15 6.96 -8.09
N GLY A 314 18.45 6.84 -7.81
CA GLY A 314 19.26 5.70 -8.21
C GLY A 314 18.89 4.42 -7.49
N LEU A 315 18.64 4.49 -6.18
CA LEU A 315 18.15 3.36 -5.37
C LEU A 315 16.78 2.92 -5.87
N TRP A 316 15.85 3.86 -6.04
CA TRP A 316 14.50 3.58 -6.52
C TRP A 316 14.52 2.88 -7.88
N LYS A 317 15.31 3.40 -8.82
CA LYS A 317 15.48 2.81 -10.14
C LYS A 317 16.01 1.37 -10.08
N THR A 318 17.02 1.15 -9.27
CA THR A 318 17.70 -0.15 -9.22
C THR A 318 16.86 -1.21 -8.51
N ILE A 319 16.18 -0.85 -7.44
CA ILE A 319 15.47 -1.77 -6.57
C ILE A 319 14.02 -1.92 -7.02
N VAL A 320 13.27 -0.83 -7.09
CA VAL A 320 11.82 -0.85 -7.32
C VAL A 320 11.49 -0.93 -8.80
N GLN A 321 11.92 0.04 -9.62
CA GLN A 321 11.59 0.07 -11.04
C GLN A 321 12.01 -1.22 -11.73
N SER A 322 13.22 -1.71 -11.45
CA SER A 322 13.71 -2.97 -12.04
C SER A 322 12.83 -4.18 -11.68
N ALA A 323 12.23 -4.22 -10.48
CA ALA A 323 11.32 -5.29 -10.09
C ALA A 323 9.98 -5.18 -10.80
N LEU A 324 9.41 -3.97 -10.86
CA LEU A 324 8.16 -3.68 -11.54
C LEU A 324 8.24 -3.99 -13.05
N ASP A 325 9.30 -3.54 -13.74
CA ASP A 325 9.51 -3.79 -15.16
C ASP A 325 9.58 -5.29 -15.46
N LYS A 326 10.35 -6.02 -14.65
CA LYS A 326 10.45 -7.49 -14.81
C LYS A 326 9.10 -8.18 -14.65
N PHE A 327 8.29 -7.73 -13.70
CA PHE A 327 6.97 -8.32 -13.48
C PHE A 327 6.00 -7.94 -14.61
N SER A 328 5.98 -6.69 -15.05
CA SER A 328 5.17 -6.24 -16.20
C SER A 328 5.44 -7.08 -17.45
N LEU A 329 6.73 -7.34 -17.74
CA LEU A 329 7.12 -8.21 -18.86
C LEU A 329 6.67 -9.67 -18.68
N LYS A 330 6.66 -10.20 -17.45
CA LYS A 330 6.19 -11.56 -17.17
C LYS A 330 4.66 -11.68 -17.34
N VAL A 331 3.91 -10.74 -16.77
CA VAL A 331 2.45 -10.75 -16.82
C VAL A 331 1.91 -10.24 -18.15
N LYS A 332 2.75 -9.56 -18.96
CA LYS A 332 2.44 -8.93 -20.25
C LYS A 332 1.29 -7.91 -20.17
N LYS A 333 1.29 -7.13 -19.09
CA LYS A 333 0.33 -6.06 -18.84
C LYS A 333 1.04 -4.85 -18.27
N PRO A 334 0.53 -3.62 -18.51
CA PRO A 334 0.98 -2.46 -17.77
C PRO A 334 0.66 -2.63 -16.28
N LEU A 335 1.45 -1.98 -15.44
CA LEU A 335 1.21 -1.90 -14.00
C LEU A 335 0.68 -0.52 -13.61
N ILE A 336 -0.03 -0.44 -12.50
CA ILE A 336 -0.18 0.78 -11.71
C ILE A 336 0.42 0.52 -10.33
N ILE A 337 1.04 1.53 -9.76
CA ILE A 337 1.35 1.52 -8.33
C ILE A 337 0.08 2.00 -7.64
N SER A 338 -0.77 1.03 -7.26
CA SER A 338 -2.07 1.29 -6.65
C SER A 338 -1.96 1.79 -5.21
N GLU A 339 -0.87 1.48 -4.54
CA GLU A 339 -0.58 2.03 -3.22
C GLU A 339 0.92 2.23 -3.05
N ILE A 340 1.33 3.43 -2.64
CA ILE A 340 2.69 3.75 -2.21
C ILE A 340 2.64 4.83 -1.15
N GLY A 341 3.48 4.72 -0.14
CA GLY A 341 3.59 5.76 0.89
C GLY A 341 4.94 5.75 1.58
N TYR A 342 5.37 6.93 1.97
CA TYR A 342 6.56 7.12 2.79
C TYR A 342 6.17 7.86 4.07
N ARG A 343 6.71 7.44 5.21
CA ARG A 343 6.50 8.16 6.47
C ARG A 343 7.26 9.50 6.45
N ASN A 344 6.74 10.49 7.17
CA ASN A 344 7.44 11.75 7.42
C ASN A 344 8.50 11.59 8.53
N SER A 345 9.37 10.62 8.40
CA SER A 345 10.40 10.27 9.39
C SER A 345 11.74 9.96 8.71
N ALA A 346 12.83 10.13 9.45
CA ALA A 346 14.20 9.92 8.97
C ALA A 346 14.53 8.46 8.58
N ASP A 347 13.62 7.53 8.79
CA ASP A 347 13.69 6.14 8.36
C ASP A 347 12.60 5.77 7.35
N ALA A 348 12.12 6.74 6.57
CA ALA A 348 11.01 6.55 5.64
C ALA A 348 11.25 5.42 4.63
N LEU A 349 12.50 5.18 4.24
CA LEU A 349 12.88 4.18 3.23
C LEU A 349 13.15 2.79 3.81
N TYR A 350 13.25 2.68 5.14
CA TYR A 350 13.37 1.41 5.85
C TYR A 350 11.99 0.85 6.16
N HIS A 351 11.67 -0.34 5.69
CA HIS A 351 10.37 -1.00 5.92
C HIS A 351 9.20 0.00 5.79
N SER A 352 9.06 0.59 4.61
CA SER A 352 8.14 1.70 4.33
C SER A 352 6.67 1.40 4.67
N TRP A 353 6.27 0.10 4.71
CA TRP A 353 4.93 -0.34 5.13
C TRP A 353 4.63 -0.22 6.63
N LEU A 354 5.68 -0.09 7.49
CA LEU A 354 5.47 0.00 8.93
C LEU A 354 4.78 1.32 9.30
N PRO A 355 3.88 1.31 10.30
CA PRO A 355 3.29 2.53 10.81
C PRO A 355 4.36 3.43 11.45
N TYR A 356 3.99 4.68 11.71
CA TYR A 356 4.86 5.65 12.37
C TYR A 356 5.55 5.05 13.60
N SER A 357 6.87 5.16 13.64
CA SER A 357 7.68 4.71 14.77
C SER A 357 8.10 5.92 15.61
N THR A 358 7.93 5.84 16.92
CA THR A 358 8.46 6.83 17.87
C THR A 358 9.99 6.77 17.98
N VAL A 359 10.63 5.81 17.32
CA VAL A 359 12.09 5.60 17.35
C VAL A 359 12.82 6.57 16.40
N SER A 360 12.19 6.92 15.26
CA SER A 360 12.78 7.85 14.29
C SER A 360 12.19 9.24 14.42
N PRO A 361 13.02 10.31 14.37
CA PRO A 361 12.53 11.67 14.41
C PRO A 361 11.72 11.99 13.15
N PRO A 362 10.77 12.95 13.23
CA PRO A 362 10.10 13.47 12.04
C PRO A 362 11.11 14.05 11.02
N ASP A 363 10.95 13.66 9.75
CA ASP A 363 11.72 14.22 8.62
C ASP A 363 10.81 14.29 7.39
N PRO A 364 9.99 15.35 7.27
CA PRO A 364 9.10 15.53 6.13
C PRO A 364 9.85 15.77 4.80
N GLU A 365 11.10 16.20 4.87
CA GLU A 365 11.96 16.37 3.68
C GLU A 365 12.41 15.01 3.14
N GLU A 366 12.66 14.01 3.98
CA GLU A 366 12.92 12.63 3.57
C GLU A 366 11.70 12.07 2.83
N GLN A 367 10.49 12.27 3.38
CA GLN A 367 9.25 11.88 2.71
C GLN A 367 9.13 12.53 1.32
N ALA A 368 9.39 13.84 1.23
CA ALA A 368 9.29 14.58 -0.02
C ALA A 368 10.31 14.09 -1.06
N ALA A 369 11.56 13.84 -0.64
CA ALA A 369 12.60 13.33 -1.51
C ALA A 369 12.29 11.91 -2.02
N ALA A 370 11.74 11.06 -1.18
CA ALA A 370 11.29 9.72 -1.56
C ALA A 370 10.15 9.78 -2.60
N CYS A 371 9.18 10.67 -2.41
CA CYS A 371 8.12 10.90 -3.41
C CYS A 371 8.68 11.44 -4.74
N ASP A 372 9.66 12.35 -4.71
CA ASP A 372 10.31 12.89 -5.92
C ASP A 372 11.07 11.79 -6.66
N ALA A 373 11.78 10.93 -5.94
CA ALA A 373 12.49 9.79 -6.50
C ALA A 373 11.54 8.78 -7.17
N ALA A 374 10.41 8.46 -6.53
CA ALA A 374 9.39 7.59 -7.10
C ALA A 374 8.81 8.18 -8.39
N LEU A 375 8.31 9.42 -8.35
CA LEU A 375 7.68 10.08 -9.49
C LEU A 375 8.65 10.28 -10.65
N GLY A 376 9.91 10.63 -10.34
CA GLY A 376 10.96 10.81 -11.35
C GLY A 376 11.33 9.54 -12.11
N ASN A 377 11.09 8.36 -11.53
CA ASN A 377 11.29 7.06 -12.18
C ASN A 377 10.02 6.54 -12.85
N VAL A 378 8.85 6.71 -12.21
CA VAL A 378 7.57 6.14 -12.66
C VAL A 378 6.99 6.88 -13.87
N ILE A 379 6.97 8.23 -13.84
CA ILE A 379 6.33 9.00 -14.92
C ILE A 379 6.96 8.76 -16.29
N PRO A 380 8.31 8.65 -16.43
CA PRO A 380 8.91 8.31 -17.72
C PRO A 380 8.75 6.85 -18.14
N ASP A 381 8.38 5.96 -17.22
CA ASP A 381 8.33 4.52 -17.48
C ASP A 381 7.02 4.13 -18.18
N GLN A 382 7.13 3.51 -19.35
CA GLN A 382 5.98 3.08 -20.16
C GLN A 382 5.32 1.79 -19.65
N HIS A 383 5.98 1.03 -18.78
CA HIS A 383 5.40 -0.16 -18.16
C HIS A 383 4.44 0.18 -17.03
N ILE A 384 4.51 1.43 -16.51
CA ILE A 384 3.70 1.88 -15.38
C ILE A 384 2.70 2.94 -15.84
N ALA A 385 1.41 2.64 -15.72
CA ALA A 385 0.32 3.49 -16.18
C ALA A 385 -0.15 4.50 -15.13
N GLY A 386 0.20 4.34 -13.86
CA GLY A 386 -0.24 5.24 -12.80
C GLY A 386 0.45 5.02 -11.47
N ILE A 387 0.20 5.95 -10.54
CA ILE A 387 0.71 5.91 -9.17
C ILE A 387 -0.29 6.61 -8.23
N PHE A 388 -0.59 5.97 -7.09
CA PHE A 388 -1.53 6.44 -6.07
C PHE A 388 -0.82 6.55 -4.72
N PHE A 389 -0.69 7.76 -4.20
CA PHE A 389 0.00 8.01 -2.94
C PHE A 389 -0.94 7.87 -1.74
N TRP A 390 -0.56 7.02 -0.81
CA TRP A 390 -1.17 6.84 0.50
C TRP A 390 -0.60 7.86 1.47
N GLY A 391 -1.33 8.75 2.14
CA GLY A 391 -2.75 9.03 1.98
C GLY A 391 -2.94 10.50 2.34
N TRP A 392 -4.05 11.13 1.92
CA TRP A 392 -4.28 12.56 2.13
C TRP A 392 -4.16 12.97 3.60
N ASP A 393 -5.01 12.41 4.46
CA ASP A 393 -5.00 12.58 5.92
C ASP A 393 -4.48 11.32 6.61
N GLY A 394 -3.43 10.74 6.05
CA GLY A 394 -2.85 9.51 6.52
C GLY A 394 -2.52 9.57 8.01
N VAL A 395 -2.90 8.53 8.72
CA VAL A 395 -2.43 8.26 10.08
C VAL A 395 -1.05 7.60 10.02
N ASN A 396 -0.39 7.47 11.16
CA ASN A 396 0.88 6.73 11.28
C ASN A 396 2.05 7.30 10.45
N GLY A 397 2.04 8.60 10.21
CA GLY A 397 3.15 9.31 9.57
C GLY A 397 3.07 9.39 8.04
N PHE A 398 2.12 8.73 7.39
CA PHE A 398 1.95 8.78 5.92
C PHE A 398 1.23 10.03 5.41
N LYS A 399 0.76 10.89 6.30
CA LYS A 399 0.02 12.10 5.94
C LYS A 399 0.77 12.94 4.90
N LEU A 400 0.06 13.30 3.82
CA LEU A 400 0.56 14.20 2.77
C LEU A 400 0.08 15.63 2.99
N SER A 401 -1.15 15.82 3.48
CA SER A 401 -1.76 17.12 3.71
C SER A 401 -0.90 17.98 4.63
N GLY A 402 -0.49 19.15 4.12
CA GLY A 402 0.39 20.07 4.85
C GLY A 402 1.87 19.67 4.91
N GLN A 403 2.31 18.64 4.15
CA GLN A 403 3.71 18.22 4.10
C GLN A 403 4.41 18.71 2.81
N PRO A 404 5.74 18.88 2.80
CA PRO A 404 6.52 19.23 1.61
C PRO A 404 6.31 18.25 0.44
N ALA A 405 6.06 16.98 0.71
CA ALA A 405 5.75 15.96 -0.30
C ALA A 405 4.60 16.39 -1.22
N LEU A 406 3.61 17.13 -0.71
CA LEU A 406 2.49 17.62 -1.51
C LEU A 406 2.92 18.60 -2.62
N VAL A 407 3.93 19.43 -2.34
CA VAL A 407 4.52 20.33 -3.33
C VAL A 407 5.21 19.54 -4.44
N VAL A 408 5.85 18.43 -4.07
CA VAL A 408 6.48 17.50 -5.02
C VAL A 408 5.43 16.86 -5.92
N LEU A 409 4.36 16.32 -5.35
CA LEU A 409 3.27 15.73 -6.13
C LEU A 409 2.68 16.75 -7.10
N ASN A 410 2.37 17.96 -6.62
CA ASN A 410 1.82 19.04 -7.46
C ASN A 410 2.73 19.37 -8.64
N LYS A 411 4.03 19.53 -8.40
CA LYS A 411 5.02 19.79 -9.45
C LYS A 411 4.99 18.73 -10.55
N TRP A 412 4.93 17.44 -10.19
CA TRP A 412 4.94 16.36 -11.15
C TRP A 412 3.61 16.18 -11.88
N TYR A 413 2.49 16.31 -11.16
CA TYR A 413 1.15 16.08 -11.70
C TYR A 413 0.63 17.24 -12.56
N THR A 414 1.09 18.48 -12.28
CA THR A 414 0.66 19.67 -13.02
C THR A 414 1.69 20.21 -13.99
N SER A 415 2.86 19.56 -14.14
CA SER A 415 3.90 20.01 -15.07
C SER A 415 3.30 20.35 -16.44
N PRO A 416 3.55 21.56 -16.99
CA PRO A 416 2.85 22.05 -18.16
C PRO A 416 3.01 21.12 -19.35
N LYS A 417 1.92 20.93 -20.07
CA LYS A 417 1.91 20.29 -21.40
C LYS A 417 2.73 21.20 -22.33
N SER A 418 3.99 20.87 -22.59
CA SER A 418 4.78 21.55 -23.62
C SER A 418 4.60 20.86 -24.95
#